data_ced77ae3defaccbdd03feb300c7edbe9
#
_entry.id   ced77ae3defaccbdd03feb300c7edbe9
#
_cell.length_a   1.000
_cell.length_b   1.000
_cell.length_c   1.000
_cell.angle_alpha   90.00
_cell.angle_beta   90.00
_cell.angle_gamma   90.00
#
_symmetry.space_group_name_H-M   'P 1'
#
loop_
_entity.id
_entity.type
_entity.pdbx_description
1 polymer ?
#
loop_
_entity_poly.entity_id
_entity_poly.type
_entity_poly.pdbx_seq_one_letter_code
_entity_poly.pdbx_strand_id
1 'polypeptide(L)'
;MFSVRTTRLCASLALMAGAVLMTSSAAKATPAFAKKEMQKCTYCHVKPGGDRNFRGLYYAANDHSFEKFDNEFEAKVAGVKSDTVGIEAVPTVEVYPPKEYKVAKALNFMMKDINDKPAHLGRYEGKVIMVVNVASKCGNTPQYEALQKLYTKYKDKGLVILGFPANEFGKQEPGTNAEIKEFCTSTYKVTFPMFSKIVVKGEEINPFYKFLTSKKTDEKFAGDIEWNFAKFLINRKGEVIGRIKAGTKPDDASVVEALEKALKPEEKKE
;
A
#
# COMPACT_ATOMS: atom_id res chain seq x y z
N MET A 1 -14.08 -83.57 14.02
CA MET A 1 -14.28 -82.52 13.01
C MET A 1 -14.10 -81.16 13.66
N PHE A 2 -13.08 -80.45 13.26
CA PHE A 2 -12.54 -79.31 13.99
C PHE A 2 -13.33 -78.02 13.78
N SER A 3 -13.77 -77.41 14.86
CA SER A 3 -14.37 -76.07 14.91
C SER A 3 -13.26 -75.02 15.16
N VAL A 4 -13.04 -74.14 14.22
CA VAL A 4 -12.10 -73.01 14.38
C VAL A 4 -12.86 -71.82 14.86
N ARG A 5 -12.60 -71.38 16.10
CA ARG A 5 -13.08 -70.09 16.64
C ARG A 5 -12.21 -68.97 16.12
N THR A 6 -12.75 -68.09 15.31
CA THR A 6 -12.14 -66.82 14.93
C THR A 6 -12.47 -65.73 15.98
N THR A 7 -11.46 -65.35 16.70
CA THR A 7 -11.51 -64.21 17.64
C THR A 7 -11.42 -62.89 16.83
N ARG A 8 -12.48 -62.12 16.89
CA ARG A 8 -12.45 -60.73 16.34
C ARG A 8 -11.78 -59.82 17.35
N LEU A 9 -10.64 -59.26 16.98
CA LEU A 9 -9.99 -58.19 17.69
C LEU A 9 -10.63 -56.85 17.26
N CYS A 10 -11.37 -56.21 18.18
CA CYS A 10 -11.81 -54.83 18.00
C CYS A 10 -10.64 -53.89 18.29
N ALA A 11 -10.03 -53.35 17.22
CA ALA A 11 -9.10 -52.24 17.37
C ALA A 11 -9.86 -50.92 17.45
N SER A 12 -9.94 -50.37 18.63
CA SER A 12 -10.48 -49.05 18.88
C SER A 12 -9.47 -48.01 18.38
N LEU A 13 -9.73 -47.38 17.24
CA LEU A 13 -8.98 -46.22 16.78
C LEU A 13 -9.42 -44.99 17.58
N ALA A 14 -8.63 -44.62 18.58
CA ALA A 14 -8.76 -43.32 19.24
C ALA A 14 -8.24 -42.23 18.28
N LEU A 15 -9.16 -41.45 17.70
CA LEU A 15 -8.80 -40.21 16.99
C LEU A 15 -8.35 -39.20 18.06
N MET A 16 -7.05 -39.05 18.21
CA MET A 16 -6.47 -37.87 18.87
C MET A 16 -6.62 -36.67 17.93
N ALA A 17 -7.62 -35.85 18.14
CA ALA A 17 -7.70 -34.51 17.56
C ALA A 17 -6.63 -33.66 18.23
N GLY A 18 -5.44 -33.65 17.62
CA GLY A 18 -4.39 -32.71 17.98
C GLY A 18 -4.82 -31.29 17.55
N ALA A 19 -5.33 -30.52 18.50
CA ALA A 19 -5.44 -29.08 18.32
C ALA A 19 -4.00 -28.53 18.18
N VAL A 20 -3.57 -28.26 16.96
CA VAL A 20 -2.39 -27.45 16.69
C VAL A 20 -2.74 -26.03 17.10
N LEU A 21 -2.46 -25.69 18.34
CA LEU A 21 -2.34 -24.30 18.79
C LEU A 21 -1.19 -23.71 17.99
N MET A 22 -1.54 -23.03 16.88
CA MET A 22 -0.62 -22.09 16.25
C MET A 22 -0.44 -20.92 17.21
N THR A 23 0.46 -21.08 18.18
CA THR A 23 1.04 -19.93 18.86
C THR A 23 1.81 -19.17 17.80
N SER A 24 1.24 -18.06 17.31
CA SER A 24 2.01 -17.06 16.59
C SER A 24 3.09 -16.57 17.55
N SER A 25 4.26 -17.21 17.52
CA SER A 25 5.43 -16.67 18.17
C SER A 25 5.73 -15.34 17.49
N ALA A 26 5.30 -14.24 18.11
CA ALA A 26 5.78 -12.92 17.72
C ALA A 26 7.31 -13.02 17.65
N ALA A 27 7.86 -12.94 16.46
CA ALA A 27 9.28 -13.05 16.25
C ALA A 27 9.96 -11.93 17.06
N LYS A 28 10.55 -12.29 18.19
CA LYS A 28 11.31 -11.35 19.00
C LYS A 28 12.49 -10.93 18.15
N ALA A 29 12.72 -9.61 18.00
CA ALA A 29 13.92 -9.15 17.32
C ALA A 29 15.13 -9.77 18.00
N THR A 30 15.83 -10.63 17.27
CA THR A 30 17.00 -11.32 17.79
C THR A 30 18.23 -10.42 17.67
N PRO A 31 19.30 -10.64 18.44
CA PRO A 31 20.58 -9.94 18.25
C PRO A 31 21.10 -10.01 16.81
N ALA A 32 20.73 -11.05 16.05
CA ALA A 32 21.08 -11.19 14.65
C ALA A 32 20.47 -10.08 13.77
N PHE A 33 19.22 -9.68 14.01
CA PHE A 33 18.58 -8.57 13.27
C PHE A 33 19.21 -7.23 13.61
N ALA A 34 19.50 -6.96 14.89
CA ALA A 34 20.17 -5.74 15.30
C ALA A 34 21.55 -5.61 14.64
N LYS A 35 22.28 -6.73 14.52
CA LYS A 35 23.58 -6.78 13.83
C LYS A 35 23.43 -6.54 12.32
N LYS A 36 22.42 -7.16 11.66
CA LYS A 36 22.15 -7.00 10.25
C LYS A 36 21.91 -5.52 9.88
N GLU A 37 21.10 -4.84 10.66
CA GLU A 37 20.72 -3.44 10.40
C GLU A 37 21.65 -2.43 11.06
N MET A 38 22.75 -2.89 11.74
CA MET A 38 23.71 -2.06 12.49
C MET A 38 23.05 -1.14 13.55
N GLN A 39 21.92 -1.56 14.10
CA GLN A 39 21.13 -0.80 15.07
C GLN A 39 21.13 -1.47 16.45
N LYS A 40 20.99 -0.67 17.51
CA LYS A 40 20.80 -1.18 18.87
C LYS A 40 19.39 -1.78 19.02
N CYS A 41 19.22 -2.77 19.91
CA CYS A 41 17.91 -3.38 20.18
C CYS A 41 16.84 -2.33 20.58
N THR A 42 17.23 -1.28 21.29
CA THR A 42 16.35 -0.16 21.67
C THR A 42 15.95 0.73 20.52
N TYR A 43 16.56 0.59 19.34
CA TYR A 43 16.10 1.30 18.15
C TYR A 43 14.70 0.84 17.71
N CYS A 44 14.40 -0.45 17.87
CA CYS A 44 13.14 -1.07 17.47
C CYS A 44 12.23 -1.43 18.66
N HIS A 45 12.73 -1.40 19.88
CA HIS A 45 12.01 -1.81 21.07
C HIS A 45 12.01 -0.71 22.14
N VAL A 46 10.95 -0.66 22.95
CA VAL A 46 10.86 0.23 24.12
C VAL A 46 12.00 -0.09 25.12
N LYS A 47 12.29 -1.39 25.28
CA LYS A 47 13.43 -1.90 26.06
C LYS A 47 13.96 -3.18 25.39
N PRO A 48 15.22 -3.59 25.63
CA PRO A 48 15.77 -4.82 25.06
C PRO A 48 14.86 -6.03 25.37
N GLY A 49 14.41 -6.73 24.31
CA GLY A 49 13.51 -7.88 24.42
C GLY A 49 12.06 -7.58 24.84
N GLY A 50 11.66 -6.30 24.93
CA GLY A 50 10.30 -5.85 25.25
C GLY A 50 9.46 -5.57 24.00
N ASP A 51 8.39 -4.79 24.19
CA ASP A 51 7.49 -4.39 23.13
C ASP A 51 8.19 -3.56 22.06
N ARG A 52 7.69 -3.64 20.83
CA ARG A 52 8.22 -2.87 19.72
C ARG A 52 7.74 -1.41 19.77
N ASN A 53 8.64 -0.48 19.51
CA ASN A 53 8.27 0.89 19.19
C ASN A 53 7.85 1.00 17.71
N PHE A 54 7.53 2.21 17.22
CA PHE A 54 7.08 2.43 15.83
C PHE A 54 8.09 1.89 14.79
N ARG A 55 9.39 1.99 15.03
CA ARG A 55 10.44 1.44 14.15
C ARG A 55 10.39 -0.07 14.09
N GLY A 56 10.21 -0.71 15.24
CA GLY A 56 10.11 -2.17 15.33
C GLY A 56 8.83 -2.71 14.73
N LEU A 57 7.73 -1.95 14.78
CA LEU A 57 6.48 -2.31 14.10
C LEU A 57 6.64 -2.20 12.59
N TYR A 58 7.23 -1.10 12.07
CA TYR A 58 7.54 -0.98 10.66
C TYR A 58 8.44 -2.13 10.17
N TYR A 59 9.55 -2.37 10.86
CA TYR A 59 10.51 -3.43 10.53
C TYR A 59 9.85 -4.81 10.46
N ALA A 60 8.96 -5.12 11.40
CA ALA A 60 8.23 -6.38 11.39
C ALA A 60 7.21 -6.49 10.25
N ALA A 61 6.58 -5.38 9.87
CA ALA A 61 5.61 -5.34 8.79
C ALA A 61 6.26 -5.36 7.39
N ASN A 62 7.56 -5.06 7.29
CA ASN A 62 8.29 -4.95 6.02
C ASN A 62 9.41 -6.00 5.91
N ASP A 63 9.11 -7.27 6.23
CA ASP A 63 10.01 -8.42 6.11
C ASP A 63 11.38 -8.22 6.76
N HIS A 64 11.39 -7.55 7.91
CA HIS A 64 12.60 -7.25 8.66
C HIS A 64 13.62 -6.43 7.84
N SER A 65 13.13 -5.37 7.21
CA SER A 65 13.93 -4.39 6.47
C SER A 65 13.51 -2.96 6.81
N PHE A 66 14.48 -2.05 6.83
CA PHE A 66 14.27 -0.60 6.87
C PHE A 66 14.33 0.04 5.49
N GLU A 67 14.35 -0.74 4.43
CA GLU A 67 14.21 -0.20 3.08
C GLU A 67 12.92 0.61 2.96
N LYS A 68 13.02 1.85 2.47
CA LYS A 68 11.91 2.82 2.39
C LYS A 68 11.35 3.28 3.73
N PHE A 69 12.06 3.06 4.84
CA PHE A 69 11.66 3.59 6.13
C PHE A 69 11.88 5.11 6.18
N ASP A 70 10.81 5.84 6.45
CA ASP A 70 10.86 7.28 6.73
C ASP A 70 10.61 7.50 8.23
N ASN A 71 11.68 7.83 8.96
CA ASN A 71 11.63 7.95 10.41
C ASN A 71 10.70 9.07 10.88
N GLU A 72 10.66 10.21 10.18
CA GLU A 72 9.80 11.33 10.54
C GLU A 72 8.32 11.01 10.26
N PHE A 73 8.06 10.46 9.08
CA PHE A 73 6.71 10.06 8.71
C PHE A 73 6.17 8.98 9.65
N GLU A 74 6.91 7.90 9.87
CA GLU A 74 6.44 6.78 10.70
C GLU A 74 6.30 7.17 12.18
N ALA A 75 7.16 8.04 12.70
CA ALA A 75 7.03 8.59 14.06
C ALA A 75 5.78 9.49 14.17
N LYS A 76 5.55 10.36 13.19
CA LYS A 76 4.38 11.23 13.13
C LYS A 76 3.09 10.43 13.06
N VAL A 77 3.05 9.36 12.26
CA VAL A 77 1.92 8.43 12.17
C VAL A 77 1.68 7.71 13.50
N ALA A 78 2.76 7.32 14.19
CA ALA A 78 2.69 6.70 15.52
C ALA A 78 2.35 7.70 16.65
N GLY A 79 2.28 9.00 16.37
CA GLY A 79 1.99 10.02 17.38
C GLY A 79 3.13 10.27 18.37
N VAL A 80 4.37 9.95 17.97
CA VAL A 80 5.59 10.11 18.79
C VAL A 80 6.60 11.02 18.09
N LYS A 81 7.62 11.48 18.83
CA LYS A 81 8.72 12.22 18.23
C LYS A 81 9.67 11.30 17.47
N SER A 82 10.24 11.77 16.37
CA SER A 82 11.14 10.98 15.52
C SER A 82 12.47 10.62 16.19
N ASP A 83 12.89 11.38 17.19
CA ASP A 83 14.09 11.14 18.01
C ASP A 83 13.85 10.16 19.18
N THR A 84 12.59 9.78 19.43
CA THR A 84 12.23 8.83 20.48
C THR A 84 12.84 7.46 20.19
N VAL A 85 13.65 6.95 21.13
CA VAL A 85 14.32 5.65 21.01
C VAL A 85 14.04 4.84 22.28
N GLY A 86 13.26 3.76 22.14
CA GLY A 86 13.05 2.78 23.21
C GLY A 86 12.29 3.27 24.45
N ILE A 87 11.68 4.46 24.42
CA ILE A 87 11.10 5.11 25.60
C ILE A 87 9.57 4.96 25.64
N GLU A 88 8.89 5.04 24.51
CA GLU A 88 7.43 5.04 24.45
C GLU A 88 6.88 3.80 23.78
N ALA A 89 5.88 3.19 24.40
CA ALA A 89 5.11 2.12 23.77
C ALA A 89 4.27 2.71 22.63
N VAL A 90 4.36 2.11 21.46
CA VAL A 90 3.48 2.46 20.34
C VAL A 90 2.10 1.88 20.61
N PRO A 91 1.02 2.65 20.44
CA PRO A 91 -0.32 2.10 20.49
C PRO A 91 -0.44 0.88 19.57
N THR A 92 -1.21 -0.11 19.99
CA THR A 92 -1.44 -1.33 19.20
C THR A 92 -1.95 -1.00 17.79
N VAL A 93 -1.67 -1.88 16.84
CA VAL A 93 -1.92 -1.73 15.38
C VAL A 93 -3.35 -1.26 14.99
N GLU A 94 -4.31 -1.36 15.90
CA GLU A 94 -5.70 -0.89 15.70
C GLU A 94 -5.82 0.65 15.58
N VAL A 95 -4.79 1.40 15.93
CA VAL A 95 -4.77 2.88 15.96
C VAL A 95 -3.82 3.47 14.91
N TYR A 96 -3.53 2.76 13.86
CA TYR A 96 -2.71 3.26 12.77
C TYR A 96 -3.57 3.73 11.57
N PRO A 97 -3.50 5.03 11.18
CA PRO A 97 -2.82 6.14 11.87
C PRO A 97 -3.53 6.57 13.15
N PRO A 98 -2.85 7.19 14.13
CA PRO A 98 -3.49 7.74 15.34
C PRO A 98 -4.62 8.70 14.97
N LYS A 99 -5.70 8.74 15.77
CA LYS A 99 -6.87 9.61 15.52
C LYS A 99 -6.53 11.10 15.35
N GLU A 100 -5.40 11.53 15.88
CA GLU A 100 -4.95 12.94 15.85
C GLU A 100 -3.99 13.27 14.70
N TYR A 101 -3.55 12.25 13.93
CA TYR A 101 -2.64 12.47 12.82
C TYR A 101 -3.36 13.18 11.66
N LYS A 102 -3.04 14.46 11.45
CA LYS A 102 -3.64 15.28 10.38
C LYS A 102 -2.99 15.04 9.05
N VAL A 103 -3.32 13.95 8.41
CA VAL A 103 -3.03 13.72 6.99
C VAL A 103 -4.08 14.42 6.14
N ALA A 104 -3.70 14.91 4.97
CA ALA A 104 -4.66 15.39 3.98
C ALA A 104 -5.72 14.33 3.69
N LYS A 105 -7.00 14.74 3.62
CA LYS A 105 -8.14 13.80 3.52
C LYS A 105 -7.99 12.76 2.41
N ALA A 106 -7.47 13.17 1.24
CA ALA A 106 -7.24 12.26 0.12
C ALA A 106 -6.11 11.25 0.36
N LEU A 107 -5.28 11.44 1.38
CA LEU A 107 -4.14 10.57 1.69
C LEU A 107 -4.32 9.78 3.00
N ASN A 108 -5.43 9.99 3.71
CA ASN A 108 -5.69 9.33 4.98
C ASN A 108 -6.36 7.95 4.76
N PHE A 109 -5.69 7.09 4.01
CA PHE A 109 -6.16 5.74 3.71
C PHE A 109 -5.04 4.72 3.91
N MET A 110 -5.37 3.63 4.61
CA MET A 110 -4.54 2.44 4.67
C MET A 110 -4.87 1.54 3.48
N MET A 111 -3.86 1.27 2.65
CA MET A 111 -3.95 0.39 1.50
C MET A 111 -3.04 -0.83 1.71
N LYS A 112 -3.03 -1.74 0.74
CA LYS A 112 -2.00 -2.77 0.63
C LYS A 112 -1.18 -2.53 -0.64
N ASP A 113 0.14 -2.59 -0.54
CA ASP A 113 1.00 -2.56 -1.71
C ASP A 113 0.82 -3.83 -2.57
N ILE A 114 1.49 -3.91 -3.72
CA ILE A 114 1.38 -5.05 -4.63
C ILE A 114 1.88 -6.38 -4.02
N ASN A 115 2.55 -6.35 -2.89
CA ASN A 115 2.99 -7.53 -2.14
C ASN A 115 2.08 -7.80 -0.92
N ASP A 116 0.87 -7.22 -0.89
CA ASP A 116 -0.12 -7.32 0.19
C ASP A 116 0.32 -6.74 1.54
N LYS A 117 1.38 -5.92 1.56
CA LYS A 117 1.85 -5.26 2.78
C LYS A 117 1.08 -3.96 3.04
N PRO A 118 0.80 -3.64 4.31
CA PRO A 118 0.18 -2.37 4.67
C PRO A 118 0.99 -1.16 4.17
N ALA A 119 0.29 -0.21 3.54
CA ALA A 119 0.89 0.99 2.98
C ALA A 119 -0.07 2.18 3.17
N HIS A 120 0.25 3.08 4.10
CA HIS A 120 -0.53 4.29 4.34
C HIS A 120 -0.21 5.35 3.28
N LEU A 121 -1.25 5.90 2.63
CA LEU A 121 -1.04 6.89 1.55
C LEU A 121 -0.46 8.21 2.06
N GLY A 122 -0.59 8.54 3.34
CA GLY A 122 0.01 9.70 3.97
C GLY A 122 1.53 9.80 3.82
N ARG A 123 2.22 8.70 3.53
CA ARG A 123 3.66 8.69 3.21
C ARG A 123 4.02 9.49 1.96
N TYR A 124 3.02 9.81 1.14
CA TYR A 124 3.19 10.63 -0.06
C TYR A 124 2.77 12.09 0.14
N GLU A 125 2.54 12.51 1.39
CA GLU A 125 2.23 13.92 1.72
C GLU A 125 3.34 14.85 1.23
N GLY A 126 2.98 16.01 0.70
CA GLY A 126 3.94 16.95 0.10
C GLY A 126 4.39 16.60 -1.33
N LYS A 127 3.93 15.47 -1.87
CA LYS A 127 4.17 15.09 -3.27
C LYS A 127 2.99 15.47 -4.15
N VAL A 128 3.26 15.62 -5.44
CA VAL A 128 2.20 15.62 -6.47
C VAL A 128 1.94 14.17 -6.84
N ILE A 129 0.68 13.76 -6.79
CA ILE A 129 0.33 12.35 -6.94
C ILE A 129 -0.60 12.17 -8.14
N MET A 130 -0.26 11.22 -9.01
CA MET A 130 -1.16 10.73 -10.05
C MET A 130 -1.66 9.34 -9.64
N VAL A 131 -2.96 9.24 -9.35
CA VAL A 131 -3.65 7.98 -9.05
C VAL A 131 -4.21 7.40 -10.33
N VAL A 132 -3.96 6.12 -10.61
CA VAL A 132 -4.39 5.47 -11.86
C VAL A 132 -4.96 4.08 -11.55
N ASN A 133 -6.19 3.79 -12.02
CA ASN A 133 -6.68 2.41 -12.04
C ASN A 133 -6.18 1.70 -13.30
N VAL A 134 -5.53 0.58 -13.15
CA VAL A 134 -4.78 -0.08 -14.21
C VAL A 134 -5.26 -1.50 -14.49
N ALA A 135 -4.94 -2.02 -15.68
CA ALA A 135 -5.24 -3.40 -16.06
C ALA A 135 -4.22 -3.93 -17.08
N SER A 136 -3.93 -5.24 -17.00
CA SER A 136 -2.92 -5.90 -17.83
C SER A 136 -3.42 -6.30 -19.22
N LYS A 137 -4.74 -6.45 -19.42
CA LYS A 137 -5.36 -6.95 -20.68
C LYS A 137 -6.31 -5.96 -21.33
N CYS A 138 -6.00 -4.67 -21.24
CA CYS A 138 -6.82 -3.58 -21.77
C CYS A 138 -6.19 -2.97 -23.03
N GLY A 139 -7.00 -2.44 -23.93
CA GLY A 139 -6.48 -1.62 -25.06
C GLY A 139 -5.67 -0.41 -24.60
N ASN A 140 -5.90 0.07 -23.37
CA ASN A 140 -5.16 1.17 -22.75
C ASN A 140 -3.87 0.73 -22.04
N THR A 141 -3.57 -0.56 -21.92
CA THR A 141 -2.39 -1.10 -21.23
C THR A 141 -1.06 -0.50 -21.72
N PRO A 142 -0.86 -0.16 -22.99
CA PRO A 142 0.34 0.55 -23.44
C PRO A 142 0.61 1.89 -22.75
N GLN A 143 -0.39 2.49 -22.09
CA GLN A 143 -0.18 3.71 -21.29
C GLN A 143 0.81 3.52 -20.11
N TYR A 144 1.09 2.29 -19.68
CA TYR A 144 2.14 2.03 -18.68
C TYR A 144 3.49 2.60 -19.12
N GLU A 145 3.81 2.54 -20.42
CA GLU A 145 5.06 3.10 -20.96
C GLU A 145 5.15 4.61 -20.73
N ALA A 146 4.09 5.34 -21.06
CA ALA A 146 4.02 6.79 -20.86
C ALA A 146 4.01 7.15 -19.37
N LEU A 147 3.29 6.39 -18.52
CA LEU A 147 3.31 6.56 -17.06
C LEU A 147 4.74 6.38 -16.52
N GLN A 148 5.44 5.33 -16.94
CA GLN A 148 6.81 5.09 -16.47
C GLN A 148 7.78 6.19 -16.94
N LYS A 149 7.64 6.68 -18.18
CA LYS A 149 8.42 7.82 -18.68
C LYS A 149 8.18 9.08 -17.86
N LEU A 150 6.92 9.42 -17.57
CA LEU A 150 6.59 10.55 -16.71
C LEU A 150 7.17 10.38 -15.29
N TYR A 151 6.99 9.20 -14.70
CA TYR A 151 7.54 8.93 -13.37
C TYR A 151 9.05 9.12 -13.34
N THR A 152 9.77 8.55 -14.30
CA THR A 152 11.23 8.70 -14.40
C THR A 152 11.65 10.17 -14.55
N LYS A 153 10.91 10.95 -15.36
CA LYS A 153 11.22 12.37 -15.62
C LYS A 153 10.97 13.27 -14.42
N TYR A 154 9.94 12.97 -13.61
CA TYR A 154 9.44 13.92 -12.61
C TYR A 154 9.52 13.42 -11.16
N LYS A 155 9.90 12.17 -10.87
CA LYS A 155 9.99 11.63 -9.50
C LYS A 155 10.87 12.48 -8.59
N ASP A 156 12.02 12.92 -9.09
CA ASP A 156 12.98 13.73 -8.34
C ASP A 156 12.50 15.20 -8.17
N LYS A 157 11.49 15.61 -8.95
CA LYS A 157 10.77 16.88 -8.80
C LYS A 157 9.55 16.76 -7.87
N GLY A 158 9.29 15.56 -7.34
CA GLY A 158 8.24 15.29 -6.37
C GLY A 158 6.96 14.67 -6.94
N LEU A 159 6.97 14.12 -8.16
CA LEU A 159 5.88 13.29 -8.67
C LEU A 159 5.92 11.89 -8.06
N VAL A 160 4.77 11.40 -7.65
CA VAL A 160 4.52 9.97 -7.37
C VAL A 160 3.35 9.50 -8.21
N ILE A 161 3.48 8.32 -8.83
CA ILE A 161 2.36 7.64 -9.51
C ILE A 161 1.96 6.45 -8.65
N LEU A 162 0.64 6.32 -8.38
CA LEU A 162 0.08 5.22 -7.60
C LEU A 162 -0.81 4.39 -8.53
N GLY A 163 -0.38 3.18 -8.86
CA GLY A 163 -1.12 2.26 -9.73
C GLY A 163 -1.98 1.29 -8.91
N PHE A 164 -3.28 1.27 -9.18
CA PHE A 164 -4.26 0.41 -8.53
C PHE A 164 -4.86 -0.55 -9.56
N PRO A 165 -4.46 -1.83 -9.58
CA PRO A 165 -5.09 -2.83 -10.44
C PRO A 165 -6.58 -2.96 -10.13
N ALA A 166 -7.43 -3.05 -11.19
CA ALA A 166 -8.87 -3.10 -11.06
C ALA A 166 -9.51 -3.99 -12.14
N ASN A 167 -10.51 -4.80 -11.78
CA ASN A 167 -11.07 -5.82 -12.66
C ASN A 167 -12.53 -5.57 -13.08
N GLU A 168 -13.11 -4.40 -12.73
CA GLU A 168 -14.53 -4.08 -12.97
C GLU A 168 -14.81 -3.78 -14.46
N PHE A 169 -13.78 -3.48 -15.26
CA PHE A 169 -13.91 -3.11 -16.65
C PHE A 169 -13.53 -4.27 -17.58
N GLY A 170 -14.53 -5.02 -18.03
CA GLY A 170 -14.35 -6.13 -18.95
C GLY A 170 -13.53 -7.30 -18.42
N LYS A 171 -13.35 -7.40 -17.09
CA LYS A 171 -12.51 -8.40 -16.44
C LYS A 171 -11.08 -8.44 -16.97
N GLN A 172 -10.53 -7.27 -17.25
CA GLN A 172 -9.24 -7.09 -17.92
C GLN A 172 -8.04 -7.13 -16.96
N GLU A 173 -8.25 -7.38 -15.66
CA GLU A 173 -7.20 -7.60 -14.67
C GLU A 173 -7.44 -8.90 -13.88
N PRO A 174 -7.43 -10.08 -14.55
CA PRO A 174 -7.77 -11.34 -13.90
C PRO A 174 -6.66 -11.88 -12.99
N GLY A 175 -5.41 -11.44 -13.19
CA GLY A 175 -4.24 -11.95 -12.50
C GLY A 175 -4.25 -11.74 -10.99
N THR A 176 -3.44 -12.50 -10.28
CA THR A 176 -3.09 -12.27 -8.87
C THR A 176 -2.19 -11.04 -8.74
N ASN A 177 -2.01 -10.51 -7.53
CA ASN A 177 -1.08 -9.39 -7.29
C ASN A 177 0.36 -9.73 -7.74
N ALA A 178 0.80 -10.97 -7.54
CA ALA A 178 2.12 -11.43 -7.95
C ALA A 178 2.28 -11.44 -9.50
N GLU A 179 1.28 -11.96 -10.22
CA GLU A 179 1.28 -11.98 -11.69
C GLU A 179 1.21 -10.57 -12.27
N ILE A 180 0.41 -9.69 -11.68
CA ILE A 180 0.32 -8.28 -12.08
C ILE A 180 1.66 -7.57 -11.87
N LYS A 181 2.29 -7.77 -10.72
CA LYS A 181 3.62 -7.23 -10.42
C LYS A 181 4.64 -7.70 -11.45
N GLU A 182 4.68 -8.99 -11.72
CA GLU A 182 5.61 -9.58 -12.71
C GLU A 182 5.37 -8.97 -14.09
N PHE A 183 4.12 -8.91 -14.55
CA PHE A 183 3.75 -8.29 -15.82
C PHE A 183 4.22 -6.82 -15.90
N CYS A 184 3.93 -6.01 -14.90
CA CYS A 184 4.29 -4.59 -14.87
C CYS A 184 5.82 -4.40 -14.89
N THR A 185 6.56 -5.20 -14.12
CA THR A 185 8.02 -5.09 -14.03
C THR A 185 8.73 -5.65 -15.26
N SER A 186 8.32 -6.83 -15.74
CA SER A 186 8.97 -7.49 -16.86
C SER A 186 8.68 -6.80 -18.20
N THR A 187 7.41 -6.41 -18.45
CA THR A 187 6.97 -5.86 -19.73
C THR A 187 7.22 -4.36 -19.85
N TYR A 188 6.81 -3.60 -18.83
CA TYR A 188 6.82 -2.13 -18.87
C TYR A 188 7.89 -1.48 -18.01
N LYS A 189 8.70 -2.29 -17.29
CA LYS A 189 9.75 -1.82 -16.38
C LYS A 189 9.22 -0.82 -15.35
N VAL A 190 7.99 -1.03 -14.87
CA VAL A 190 7.34 -0.16 -13.90
C VAL A 190 8.14 -0.11 -12.60
N THR A 191 8.45 1.11 -12.16
CA THR A 191 9.16 1.37 -10.91
C THR A 191 8.38 2.28 -9.96
N PHE A 192 7.25 2.85 -10.39
CA PHE A 192 6.36 3.59 -9.50
C PHE A 192 5.57 2.64 -8.59
N PRO A 193 5.09 3.12 -7.42
CA PRO A 193 4.31 2.33 -6.49
C PRO A 193 3.08 1.67 -7.11
N MET A 194 3.02 0.35 -7.00
CA MET A 194 1.85 -0.46 -7.35
C MET A 194 1.20 -0.99 -6.08
N PHE A 195 -0.13 -1.06 -6.08
CA PHE A 195 -0.94 -1.53 -4.97
C PHE A 195 -1.62 -2.86 -5.31
N SER A 196 -2.12 -3.55 -4.28
CA SER A 196 -2.95 -4.74 -4.45
C SER A 196 -4.20 -4.39 -5.24
N LYS A 197 -4.72 -5.36 -5.98
CA LYS A 197 -5.96 -5.21 -6.75
C LYS A 197 -7.12 -4.81 -5.83
N ILE A 198 -7.87 -3.79 -6.23
CA ILE A 198 -9.01 -3.26 -5.49
C ILE A 198 -10.22 -3.10 -6.41
N VAL A 199 -11.40 -2.92 -5.80
CA VAL A 199 -12.64 -2.57 -6.49
C VAL A 199 -12.71 -1.04 -6.62
N VAL A 200 -12.86 -0.52 -7.84
CA VAL A 200 -12.89 0.94 -8.11
C VAL A 200 -14.28 1.44 -8.53
N LYS A 201 -15.27 0.54 -8.63
CA LYS A 201 -16.64 0.87 -9.03
C LYS A 201 -17.64 -0.14 -8.43
N GLY A 202 -18.87 0.30 -8.17
CA GLY A 202 -19.95 -0.55 -7.65
C GLY A 202 -20.08 -0.50 -6.13
N GLU A 203 -20.88 -1.43 -5.57
CA GLU A 203 -21.23 -1.41 -4.14
C GLU A 203 -20.03 -1.65 -3.23
N GLU A 204 -19.11 -2.51 -3.64
CA GLU A 204 -17.89 -2.86 -2.89
C GLU A 204 -16.70 -1.93 -3.20
N ILE A 205 -16.98 -0.74 -3.72
CA ILE A 205 -15.92 0.23 -4.07
C ILE A 205 -14.99 0.50 -2.87
N ASN A 206 -13.69 0.42 -3.12
CA ASN A 206 -12.68 0.73 -2.11
C ASN A 206 -12.88 2.13 -1.53
N PRO A 207 -12.76 2.34 -0.20
CA PRO A 207 -12.97 3.64 0.44
C PRO A 207 -12.16 4.79 -0.16
N PHE A 208 -10.94 4.55 -0.61
CA PHE A 208 -10.12 5.56 -1.29
C PHE A 208 -10.73 5.98 -2.63
N TYR A 209 -11.15 5.03 -3.47
CA TYR A 209 -11.83 5.36 -4.73
C TYR A 209 -13.22 5.95 -4.50
N LYS A 210 -13.94 5.51 -3.47
CA LYS A 210 -15.20 6.15 -3.05
C LYS A 210 -14.99 7.62 -2.69
N PHE A 211 -13.87 7.94 -2.01
CA PHE A 211 -13.50 9.32 -1.72
C PHE A 211 -13.27 10.11 -3.01
N LEU A 212 -12.48 9.60 -3.95
CA LEU A 212 -12.15 10.29 -5.21
C LEU A 212 -13.35 10.49 -6.16
N THR A 213 -14.38 9.65 -6.04
CA THR A 213 -15.54 9.65 -6.96
C THR A 213 -16.82 10.22 -6.37
N SER A 214 -16.85 10.51 -5.06
CA SER A 214 -18.05 10.99 -4.38
C SER A 214 -18.20 12.52 -4.47
N LYS A 215 -19.40 12.97 -4.83
CA LYS A 215 -19.76 14.40 -4.78
C LYS A 215 -19.64 15.02 -3.39
N LYS A 216 -19.71 14.21 -2.33
CA LYS A 216 -19.57 14.70 -0.93
C LYS A 216 -18.13 15.08 -0.58
N THR A 217 -17.16 14.50 -1.25
CA THR A 217 -15.73 14.67 -0.97
C THR A 217 -15.03 15.49 -2.04
N ASP A 218 -15.51 15.40 -3.28
CA ASP A 218 -14.97 16.12 -4.44
C ASP A 218 -16.11 16.41 -5.44
N GLU A 219 -16.72 17.58 -5.32
CA GLU A 219 -17.83 17.97 -6.18
C GLU A 219 -17.39 18.14 -7.64
N LYS A 220 -16.18 18.67 -7.87
CA LYS A 220 -15.69 19.05 -9.19
C LYS A 220 -15.27 17.84 -10.04
N PHE A 221 -14.66 16.82 -9.43
CA PHE A 221 -14.08 15.68 -10.14
C PHE A 221 -14.80 14.35 -9.84
N ALA A 222 -15.94 14.43 -9.15
CA ALA A 222 -16.78 13.30 -8.81
C ALA A 222 -17.32 12.56 -10.05
N GLY A 223 -17.91 11.40 -9.79
CA GLY A 223 -18.54 10.53 -10.77
C GLY A 223 -17.82 9.20 -10.91
N ASP A 224 -18.52 8.21 -11.44
CA ASP A 224 -18.01 6.86 -11.63
C ASP A 224 -16.77 6.83 -12.51
N ILE A 225 -15.87 5.90 -12.21
CA ILE A 225 -14.77 5.58 -13.12
C ILE A 225 -15.35 4.99 -14.40
N GLU A 226 -15.00 5.58 -15.54
CA GLU A 226 -15.55 5.21 -16.84
C GLU A 226 -14.87 3.98 -17.45
N TRP A 227 -13.56 3.79 -17.23
CA TRP A 227 -12.79 2.68 -17.79
C TRP A 227 -11.42 2.54 -17.11
N ASN A 228 -10.68 1.48 -17.47
CA ASN A 228 -9.28 1.31 -17.05
C ASN A 228 -8.41 2.49 -17.53
N PHE A 229 -7.45 2.88 -16.70
CA PHE A 229 -6.54 4.01 -16.92
C PHE A 229 -7.21 5.40 -16.79
N ALA A 230 -8.31 5.54 -16.05
CA ALA A 230 -8.72 6.85 -15.53
C ALA A 230 -7.71 7.34 -14.49
N LYS A 231 -7.45 8.65 -14.48
CA LYS A 231 -6.43 9.21 -13.59
C LYS A 231 -7.00 10.36 -12.78
N PHE A 232 -6.52 10.49 -11.52
CA PHE A 232 -6.70 11.68 -10.71
C PHE A 232 -5.35 12.33 -10.43
N LEU A 233 -5.32 13.64 -10.39
CA LEU A 233 -4.15 14.42 -10.01
C LEU A 233 -4.40 15.07 -8.65
N ILE A 234 -3.49 14.86 -7.70
CA ILE A 234 -3.55 15.39 -6.33
C ILE A 234 -2.32 16.28 -6.14
N ASN A 235 -2.52 17.48 -5.61
CA ASN A 235 -1.44 18.43 -5.37
C ASN A 235 -0.68 18.11 -4.06
N ARG A 236 0.34 18.90 -3.75
CA ARG A 236 1.18 18.74 -2.55
C ARG A 236 0.42 18.89 -1.22
N LYS A 237 -0.74 19.56 -1.24
CA LYS A 237 -1.64 19.72 -0.09
C LYS A 237 -2.60 18.54 0.09
N GLY A 238 -2.55 17.57 -0.81
CA GLY A 238 -3.49 16.45 -0.81
C GLY A 238 -4.90 16.82 -1.33
N GLU A 239 -5.02 17.85 -2.13
CA GLU A 239 -6.26 18.24 -2.78
C GLU A 239 -6.32 17.64 -4.18
N VAL A 240 -7.47 17.10 -4.57
CA VAL A 240 -7.70 16.62 -5.93
C VAL A 240 -7.85 17.85 -6.84
N ILE A 241 -6.97 17.97 -7.83
CA ILE A 241 -6.90 19.13 -8.73
C ILE A 241 -7.22 18.80 -10.18
N GLY A 242 -7.38 17.51 -10.48
CA GLY A 242 -7.69 17.10 -11.86
C GLY A 242 -8.18 15.65 -11.93
N ARG A 243 -9.03 15.43 -12.93
CA ARG A 243 -9.45 14.10 -13.38
C ARG A 243 -9.21 13.99 -14.86
N ILE A 244 -8.50 12.95 -15.28
CA ILE A 244 -8.10 12.70 -16.67
C ILE A 244 -8.81 11.43 -17.14
N LYS A 245 -9.49 11.51 -18.28
CA LYS A 245 -10.25 10.40 -18.87
C LYS A 245 -9.34 9.22 -19.19
N ALA A 246 -9.89 8.01 -19.15
CA ALA A 246 -9.18 6.76 -19.40
C ALA A 246 -8.41 6.73 -20.74
N GLY A 247 -9.02 7.23 -21.81
CA GLY A 247 -8.41 7.27 -23.15
C GLY A 247 -7.33 8.34 -23.36
N THR A 248 -7.26 9.37 -22.48
CA THR A 248 -6.25 10.42 -22.59
C THR A 248 -4.89 9.85 -22.13
N LYS A 249 -3.90 9.95 -23.00
CA LYS A 249 -2.55 9.43 -22.71
C LYS A 249 -1.88 10.25 -21.60
N PRO A 250 -1.05 9.62 -20.76
CA PRO A 250 -0.32 10.34 -19.71
C PRO A 250 0.63 11.43 -20.23
N ASP A 251 1.17 11.24 -21.43
CA ASP A 251 2.09 12.17 -22.11
C ASP A 251 1.39 13.18 -23.02
N ASP A 252 0.05 13.24 -22.99
CA ASP A 252 -0.72 14.31 -23.66
C ASP A 252 -0.28 15.68 -23.11
N ALA A 253 -0.19 16.67 -24.02
CA ALA A 253 0.30 18.00 -23.66
C ALA A 253 -0.48 18.63 -22.50
N SER A 254 -1.80 18.47 -22.49
CA SER A 254 -2.67 19.01 -21.43
C SER A 254 -2.43 18.35 -20.08
N VAL A 255 -2.11 17.06 -20.07
CA VAL A 255 -1.79 16.31 -18.84
C VAL A 255 -0.42 16.74 -18.32
N VAL A 256 0.56 16.86 -19.21
CA VAL A 256 1.92 17.29 -18.85
C VAL A 256 1.90 18.71 -18.30
N GLU A 257 1.18 19.64 -18.95
CA GLU A 257 1.03 21.02 -18.47
C GLU A 257 0.39 21.09 -17.09
N ALA A 258 -0.70 20.36 -16.86
CA ALA A 258 -1.34 20.30 -15.53
C ALA A 258 -0.40 19.74 -14.47
N LEU A 259 0.35 18.69 -14.81
CA LEU A 259 1.35 18.08 -13.94
C LEU A 259 2.50 19.06 -13.62
N GLU A 260 3.08 19.70 -14.62
CA GLU A 260 4.17 20.65 -14.43
C GLU A 260 3.74 21.88 -13.63
N LYS A 261 2.50 22.34 -13.80
CA LYS A 261 1.90 23.38 -12.97
C LYS A 261 1.82 22.96 -11.51
N ALA A 262 1.36 21.74 -11.24
CA ALA A 262 1.25 21.21 -9.88
C ALA A 262 2.63 20.97 -9.21
N LEU A 263 3.65 20.69 -10.00
CA LEU A 263 5.02 20.45 -9.53
C LEU A 263 5.80 21.73 -9.20
N LYS A 264 5.36 22.90 -9.68
CA LYS A 264 6.00 24.18 -9.31
C LYS A 264 5.96 24.36 -7.79
N PRO A 265 7.03 24.87 -7.18
CA PRO A 265 6.99 25.26 -5.78
C PRO A 265 5.85 26.27 -5.55
N GLU A 266 5.15 26.15 -4.42
CA GLU A 266 4.22 27.21 -4.04
C GLU A 266 5.02 28.48 -3.77
N GLU A 267 4.63 29.58 -4.42
CA GLU A 267 5.13 30.91 -4.06
C GLU A 267 4.73 31.16 -2.62
N LYS A 268 5.72 31.38 -1.75
CA LYS A 268 5.44 31.86 -0.40
C LYS A 268 4.74 33.22 -0.57
N LYS A 269 3.46 33.29 -0.23
CA LYS A 269 2.83 34.58 -0.02
C LYS A 269 3.53 35.19 1.18
N GLU A 270 4.37 36.23 0.91
CA GLU A 270 4.89 37.12 1.93
C GLU A 270 3.74 37.82 2.65
#